data_2681260bed36e09a91e3b8b348349026
#
_entry.id   2681260bed36e09a91e3b8b348349026
#
_cell.length_a   1.000
_cell.length_b   1.000
_cell.length_c   1.000
_cell.angle_alpha   90.00
_cell.angle_beta   90.00
_cell.angle_gamma   90.00
#
_symmetry.space_group_name_H-M   'P 1'
#
loop_
_entity.id
_entity.type
_entity.pdbx_description
1 polymer ?
#
loop_
_entity_poly.entity_id
_entity_poly.type
_entity_poly.pdbx_seq_one_letter_code
_entity_poly.pdbx_strand_id
1 'polypeptide(L)'
;MLRAGGTPTNTIVAGGDQACDPHERGSGPLYANSLIILDIFPRDPKSGYWGDMTRTVVRGRASDAQRKLWETVKEGQELALREIKAGIDGMKIHKAIQALFKKRGYPTEVRKGKNVGFFHGTGHGLGLEIHEYPRLQKVTLKDRQVLTVEPGLYYPGLGGVRHEDVVVVTKTGCKILSRFPKQLEI
;
A
#
# COMPACT_ATOMS: atom_id res chain seq x y z
N MET A 1 -16.78 -8.20 -3.01
CA MET A 1 -17.20 -6.89 -3.57
C MET A 1 -18.61 -6.95 -4.13
N LEU A 2 -18.91 -7.69 -5.20
CA LEU A 2 -20.25 -7.73 -5.85
C LEU A 2 -21.39 -8.04 -4.88
N ARG A 3 -21.26 -9.07 -4.02
CA ARG A 3 -22.28 -9.39 -3.01
C ARG A 3 -22.53 -8.28 -1.98
N ALA A 4 -21.55 -7.40 -1.78
CA ALA A 4 -21.66 -6.23 -0.90
C ALA A 4 -22.10 -4.97 -1.65
N GLY A 5 -22.47 -5.08 -2.95
CA GLY A 5 -22.95 -3.98 -3.75
C GLY A 5 -21.87 -3.12 -4.42
N GLY A 6 -20.59 -3.44 -4.22
CA GLY A 6 -19.49 -2.70 -4.86
C GLY A 6 -19.12 -3.27 -6.23
N THR A 7 -18.81 -2.41 -7.18
CA THR A 7 -18.33 -2.81 -8.51
C THR A 7 -16.81 -3.03 -8.47
N PRO A 8 -16.31 -4.26 -8.69
CA PRO A 8 -14.88 -4.51 -8.78
C PRO A 8 -14.36 -4.09 -10.16
N THR A 9 -13.26 -3.35 -10.18
CA THR A 9 -12.55 -3.02 -11.40
C THR A 9 -11.06 -3.20 -11.17
N ASN A 10 -10.38 -3.88 -12.09
CA ASN A 10 -8.91 -3.99 -12.08
C ASN A 10 -8.27 -4.51 -10.78
N THR A 11 -9.01 -5.24 -9.95
CA THR A 11 -8.48 -5.87 -8.72
C THR A 11 -7.15 -6.55 -8.97
N ILE A 12 -6.18 -6.33 -8.09
CA ILE A 12 -4.86 -6.95 -8.13
C ILE A 12 -4.85 -8.16 -7.20
N VAL A 13 -4.42 -9.31 -7.74
CA VAL A 13 -4.13 -10.54 -6.99
C VAL A 13 -2.83 -11.10 -7.55
N ALA A 14 -1.72 -10.50 -7.17
CA ALA A 14 -0.41 -10.78 -7.74
C ALA A 14 0.47 -11.56 -6.76
N GLY A 15 1.03 -12.70 -7.21
CA GLY A 15 1.87 -13.59 -6.40
C GLY A 15 3.33 -13.62 -6.85
N GLY A 16 4.26 -13.81 -5.90
CA GLY A 16 5.68 -13.95 -6.18
C GLY A 16 6.27 -12.74 -6.91
N ASP A 17 6.97 -12.95 -8.00
CA ASP A 17 7.61 -11.89 -8.77
C ASP A 17 6.63 -10.98 -9.52
N GLN A 18 5.40 -11.43 -9.82
CA GLN A 18 4.35 -10.57 -10.35
C GLN A 18 4.02 -9.42 -9.39
N ALA A 19 4.04 -9.71 -8.08
CA ALA A 19 3.83 -8.71 -7.04
C ALA A 19 4.93 -7.61 -7.00
N CYS A 20 6.02 -7.75 -7.76
CA CYS A 20 7.06 -6.74 -7.84
C CYS A 20 6.76 -5.60 -8.82
N ASP A 21 5.72 -5.73 -9.66
CA ASP A 21 5.12 -4.62 -10.38
C ASP A 21 3.87 -4.16 -9.61
N PRO A 22 3.85 -2.91 -9.08
CA PRO A 22 2.73 -2.43 -8.27
C PRO A 22 1.36 -2.45 -8.96
N HIS A 23 1.33 -2.46 -10.31
CA HIS A 23 0.10 -2.44 -11.10
C HIS A 23 -0.20 -3.77 -11.82
N GLU A 24 0.63 -4.80 -11.65
CA GLU A 24 0.37 -6.13 -12.23
C GLU A 24 -0.84 -6.78 -11.54
N ARG A 25 -1.86 -7.09 -12.32
CA ARG A 25 -3.11 -7.68 -11.80
C ARG A 25 -2.94 -9.10 -11.30
N GLY A 26 -1.89 -9.75 -11.75
CA GLY A 26 -1.63 -11.16 -11.51
C GLY A 26 -2.33 -12.08 -12.51
N SER A 27 -1.70 -13.22 -12.76
CA SER A 27 -2.19 -14.24 -13.66
C SER A 27 -1.66 -15.63 -13.26
N GLY A 28 -2.37 -16.67 -13.67
CA GLY A 28 -1.97 -18.05 -13.37
C GLY A 28 -2.17 -18.45 -11.90
N PRO A 29 -1.54 -19.53 -11.46
CA PRO A 29 -1.72 -20.06 -10.10
C PRO A 29 -0.99 -19.24 -9.04
N LEU A 30 -1.61 -19.10 -7.88
CA LEU A 30 -0.99 -18.55 -6.68
C LEU A 30 -0.30 -19.71 -5.92
N TYR A 31 1.01 -19.63 -5.80
CA TYR A 31 1.79 -20.69 -5.15
C TYR A 31 1.78 -20.52 -3.63
N ALA A 32 1.74 -21.66 -2.91
CA ALA A 32 1.94 -21.68 -1.46
C ALA A 32 3.32 -21.12 -1.08
N ASN A 33 3.42 -20.56 0.11
CA ASN A 33 4.64 -19.98 0.68
C ASN A 33 5.23 -18.80 -0.14
N SER A 34 4.42 -18.20 -1.03
CA SER A 34 4.77 -16.99 -1.78
C SER A 34 4.01 -15.79 -1.23
N LEU A 35 4.63 -14.60 -1.28
CA LEU A 35 3.95 -13.33 -0.99
C LEU A 35 2.89 -13.07 -2.07
N ILE A 36 1.69 -12.72 -1.66
CA ILE A 36 0.55 -12.42 -2.53
C ILE A 36 0.01 -11.05 -2.13
N ILE A 37 0.07 -10.09 -3.05
CA ILE A 37 -0.60 -8.80 -2.90
C ILE A 37 -2.06 -8.97 -3.32
N LEU A 38 -2.95 -8.56 -2.42
CA LEU A 38 -4.38 -8.43 -2.64
C LEU A 38 -4.73 -6.94 -2.54
N ASP A 39 -5.02 -6.32 -3.68
CA ASP A 39 -5.36 -4.91 -3.75
C ASP A 39 -6.75 -4.76 -4.34
N ILE A 40 -7.66 -4.24 -3.52
CA ILE A 40 -9.09 -4.18 -3.82
C ILE A 40 -9.60 -2.74 -3.72
N PHE A 41 -10.11 -2.22 -4.81
CA PHE A 41 -10.64 -0.87 -4.93
C PHE A 41 -12.04 -0.87 -5.57
N PRO A 42 -13.08 -1.24 -4.81
CA PRO A 42 -14.45 -1.25 -5.31
C PRO A 42 -15.00 0.18 -5.42
N ARG A 43 -15.83 0.40 -6.44
CA ARG A 43 -16.67 1.58 -6.54
C ARG A 43 -18.09 1.26 -6.04
N ASP A 44 -18.64 2.12 -5.21
CA ASP A 44 -20.06 2.06 -4.88
C ASP A 44 -20.89 2.66 -6.03
N PRO A 45 -21.75 1.87 -6.70
CA PRO A 45 -22.51 2.34 -7.86
C PRO A 45 -23.58 3.39 -7.50
N LYS A 46 -24.01 3.47 -6.24
CA LYS A 46 -25.04 4.42 -5.79
C LYS A 46 -24.43 5.79 -5.52
N SER A 47 -23.38 5.87 -4.74
CA SER A 47 -22.73 7.13 -4.39
C SER A 47 -21.63 7.54 -5.39
N GLY A 48 -21.09 6.59 -6.14
CA GLY A 48 -19.97 6.80 -7.04
C GLY A 48 -18.61 6.83 -6.36
N TYR A 49 -18.55 6.74 -5.03
CA TYR A 49 -17.28 6.77 -4.30
C TYR A 49 -16.51 5.46 -4.40
N TRP A 50 -15.18 5.60 -4.38
CA TRP A 50 -14.23 4.49 -4.36
C TRP A 50 -13.81 4.15 -2.93
N GLY A 51 -13.62 2.86 -2.69
CA GLY A 51 -12.82 2.34 -1.58
C GLY A 51 -11.47 1.90 -2.08
N ASP A 52 -10.49 1.76 -1.18
CA ASP A 52 -9.16 1.28 -1.51
C ASP A 52 -8.51 0.58 -0.34
N MET A 53 -7.89 -0.58 -0.58
CA MET A 53 -7.21 -1.32 0.46
C MET A 53 -6.30 -2.39 -0.12
N THR A 54 -5.02 -2.37 0.27
CA THR A 54 -4.08 -3.46 -0.03
C THR A 54 -3.68 -4.22 1.22
N ARG A 55 -3.62 -5.55 1.08
CA ARG A 55 -2.99 -6.46 2.05
C ARG A 55 -2.05 -7.40 1.32
N THR A 56 -0.96 -7.77 2.00
CA THR A 56 -0.06 -8.82 1.53
C THR A 56 -0.11 -10.00 2.48
N VAL A 57 -0.32 -11.18 1.93
CA VAL A 57 -0.44 -12.43 2.67
C VAL A 57 0.46 -13.52 2.09
N VAL A 58 0.66 -14.58 2.85
CA VAL A 58 1.25 -15.85 2.41
C VAL A 58 0.28 -16.96 2.74
N ARG A 59 -0.12 -17.75 1.75
CA ARG A 59 -0.84 -18.99 1.99
C ARG A 59 0.15 -20.07 2.40
N GLY A 60 0.11 -20.46 3.67
CA GLY A 60 1.07 -21.38 4.26
C GLY A 60 2.09 -20.68 5.16
N ARG A 61 3.38 -20.97 4.99
CA ARG A 61 4.43 -20.43 5.85
C ARG A 61 5.35 -19.45 5.12
N ALA A 62 5.51 -18.28 5.71
CA ALA A 62 6.46 -17.29 5.24
C ALA A 62 7.89 -17.64 5.68
N SER A 63 8.87 -17.45 4.79
CA SER A 63 10.28 -17.46 5.17
C SER A 63 10.63 -16.26 6.07
N ASP A 64 11.75 -16.34 6.79
CA ASP A 64 12.22 -15.23 7.62
C ASP A 64 12.46 -13.96 6.80
N ALA A 65 12.94 -14.09 5.56
CA ALA A 65 13.15 -12.97 4.66
C ALA A 65 11.81 -12.30 4.24
N GLN A 66 10.79 -13.10 3.93
CA GLN A 66 9.44 -12.60 3.60
C GLN A 66 8.80 -11.92 4.83
N ARG A 67 8.92 -12.53 6.00
CA ARG A 67 8.43 -11.96 7.26
C ARG A 67 9.10 -10.62 7.57
N LYS A 68 10.43 -10.56 7.46
CA LYS A 68 11.19 -9.32 7.67
C LYS A 68 10.75 -8.21 6.67
N LEU A 69 10.55 -8.56 5.39
CA LEU A 69 10.07 -7.61 4.38
C LEU A 69 8.68 -7.08 4.74
N TRP A 70 7.77 -7.98 5.09
CA TRP A 70 6.39 -7.67 5.47
C TRP A 70 6.30 -6.76 6.70
N GLU A 71 7.05 -7.09 7.77
CA GLU A 71 7.12 -6.28 8.99
C GLU A 71 7.73 -4.89 8.71
N THR A 72 8.73 -4.82 7.82
CA THR A 72 9.34 -3.53 7.45
C THR A 72 8.33 -2.61 6.74
N VAL A 73 7.52 -3.14 5.83
CA VAL A 73 6.48 -2.34 5.16
C VAL A 73 5.40 -1.90 6.14
N LYS A 74 4.99 -2.80 7.04
CA LYS A 74 4.04 -2.47 8.11
C LYS A 74 4.55 -1.35 9.01
N GLU A 75 5.84 -1.42 9.44
CA GLU A 75 6.48 -0.36 10.22
C GLU A 75 6.49 0.99 9.47
N GLY A 76 6.75 0.95 8.15
CA GLY A 76 6.70 2.15 7.30
C GLY A 76 5.30 2.77 7.20
N GLN A 77 4.27 1.95 7.10
CA GLN A 77 2.89 2.43 7.11
C GLN A 77 2.50 3.00 8.49
N GLU A 78 2.84 2.33 9.56
CA GLU A 78 2.58 2.80 10.92
C GLU A 78 3.30 4.12 11.22
N LEU A 79 4.52 4.31 10.70
CA LEU A 79 5.23 5.59 10.77
C LEU A 79 4.43 6.67 10.05
N ALA A 80 3.97 6.44 8.82
CA ALA A 80 3.15 7.41 8.10
C ALA A 80 1.87 7.76 8.85
N LEU A 81 1.16 6.77 9.37
CA LEU A 81 -0.10 6.97 10.11
C LEU A 81 0.10 7.80 11.38
N ARG A 82 1.24 7.69 12.06
CA ARG A 82 1.57 8.53 13.23
C ARG A 82 1.89 9.96 12.87
N GLU A 83 2.51 10.20 11.70
CA GLU A 83 2.97 11.52 11.28
C GLU A 83 1.89 12.34 10.56
N ILE A 84 0.87 11.68 9.97
CA ILE A 84 -0.19 12.34 9.21
C ILE A 84 -1.05 13.21 10.12
N LYS A 85 -1.08 14.52 9.83
CA LYS A 85 -1.99 15.51 10.40
C LYS A 85 -2.05 16.75 9.51
N ALA A 86 -3.04 17.62 9.71
CA ALA A 86 -3.10 18.89 8.99
C ALA A 86 -1.85 19.75 9.26
N GLY A 87 -1.34 20.38 8.22
CA GLY A 87 -0.14 21.23 8.27
C GLY A 87 1.19 20.51 8.06
N ILE A 88 1.21 19.16 8.03
CA ILE A 88 2.43 18.41 7.72
C ILE A 88 2.74 18.44 6.21
N ASP A 89 4.00 18.62 5.86
CA ASP A 89 4.48 18.38 4.49
C ASP A 89 4.58 16.86 4.23
N GLY A 90 3.77 16.37 3.33
CA GLY A 90 3.73 14.94 3.00
C GLY A 90 5.03 14.39 2.41
N MET A 91 5.89 15.25 1.82
CA MET A 91 7.23 14.84 1.38
C MET A 91 8.11 14.44 2.57
N LYS A 92 7.95 15.06 3.74
CA LYS A 92 8.68 14.65 4.95
C LYS A 92 8.33 13.23 5.36
N ILE A 93 7.03 12.88 5.30
CA ILE A 93 6.55 11.52 5.59
C ILE A 93 7.16 10.52 4.58
N HIS A 94 7.09 10.83 3.29
CA HIS A 94 7.65 9.98 2.24
C HIS A 94 9.15 9.72 2.44
N LYS A 95 9.93 10.77 2.69
CA LYS A 95 11.38 10.66 2.97
C LYS A 95 11.67 9.87 4.24
N ALA A 96 10.85 10.02 5.29
CA ALA A 96 11.02 9.26 6.53
C ALA A 96 10.82 7.76 6.30
N ILE A 97 9.82 7.35 5.49
CA ILE A 97 9.61 5.95 5.10
C ILE A 97 10.81 5.43 4.30
N GLN A 98 11.29 6.19 3.30
CA GLN A 98 12.46 5.79 2.50
C GLN A 98 13.70 5.61 3.38
N ALA A 99 13.93 6.51 4.34
CA ALA A 99 15.04 6.42 5.28
C ALA A 99 14.92 5.18 6.20
N LEU A 100 13.70 4.90 6.70
CA LEU A 100 13.42 3.70 7.48
C LEU A 100 13.73 2.44 6.67
N PHE A 101 13.21 2.33 5.45
CA PHE A 101 13.42 1.16 4.60
C PHE A 101 14.90 0.95 4.28
N LYS A 102 15.63 2.02 3.94
CA LYS A 102 17.08 1.96 3.74
C LYS A 102 17.81 1.48 4.98
N LYS A 103 17.45 1.99 6.18
CA LYS A 103 18.02 1.54 7.48
C LYS A 103 17.75 0.07 7.76
N ARG A 104 16.60 -0.46 7.33
CA ARG A 104 16.23 -1.89 7.48
C ARG A 104 16.90 -2.80 6.45
N GLY A 105 17.69 -2.24 5.50
CA GLY A 105 18.40 -2.97 4.46
C GLY A 105 17.65 -3.08 3.14
N TYR A 106 16.64 -2.24 2.94
CA TYR A 106 15.80 -2.20 1.73
C TYR A 106 15.92 -0.86 1.00
N PRO A 107 17.06 -0.56 0.35
CA PRO A 107 17.22 0.67 -0.42
C PRO A 107 16.36 0.66 -1.68
N THR A 108 15.97 1.85 -2.14
CA THR A 108 15.38 2.04 -3.48
C THR A 108 16.50 2.29 -4.47
N GLU A 109 16.58 1.44 -5.48
CA GLU A 109 17.66 1.48 -6.49
C GLU A 109 17.24 0.78 -7.77
N VAL A 110 18.11 0.79 -8.78
CA VAL A 110 17.94 0.01 -10.01
C VAL A 110 18.82 -1.25 -9.94
N ARG A 111 18.21 -2.43 -10.06
CA ARG A 111 18.92 -3.72 -10.16
C ARG A 111 18.57 -4.40 -11.49
N LYS A 112 19.58 -4.72 -12.28
CA LYS A 112 19.41 -5.39 -13.58
C LYS A 112 18.35 -4.70 -14.47
N GLY A 113 18.36 -3.36 -14.50
CA GLY A 113 17.45 -2.56 -15.30
C GLY A 113 16.01 -2.42 -14.74
N LYS A 114 15.72 -2.94 -13.56
CA LYS A 114 14.41 -2.84 -12.89
C LYS A 114 14.51 -2.01 -11.61
N ASN A 115 13.51 -1.20 -11.35
CA ASN A 115 13.37 -0.52 -10.06
C ASN A 115 13.08 -1.55 -8.96
N VAL A 116 13.77 -1.43 -7.82
CA VAL A 116 13.52 -2.22 -6.61
C VAL A 116 13.42 -1.29 -5.40
N GLY A 117 12.79 -1.78 -4.31
CA GLY A 117 12.56 -0.99 -3.11
C GLY A 117 11.23 -0.24 -3.14
N PHE A 118 11.19 0.97 -2.60
CA PHE A 118 10.00 1.84 -2.56
C PHE A 118 10.11 2.95 -3.62
N PHE A 119 9.60 2.71 -4.81
CA PHE A 119 9.77 3.58 -5.98
C PHE A 119 8.49 4.27 -6.47
N HIS A 120 7.40 4.19 -5.71
CA HIS A 120 6.16 4.92 -6.00
C HIS A 120 5.79 5.88 -4.86
N GLY A 121 4.67 6.58 -4.99
CA GLY A 121 4.20 7.52 -3.98
C GLY A 121 3.72 6.83 -2.70
N THR A 122 3.67 7.59 -1.59
CA THR A 122 3.16 7.07 -0.31
C THR A 122 1.64 6.98 -0.30
N GLY A 123 0.95 7.70 -1.18
CA GLY A 123 -0.50 7.69 -1.27
C GLY A 123 -1.06 8.80 -2.13
N HIS A 124 -2.34 8.70 -2.39
CA HIS A 124 -3.12 9.59 -3.25
C HIS A 124 -4.49 9.89 -2.64
N GLY A 125 -5.11 10.97 -3.07
CA GLY A 125 -6.51 11.24 -2.81
C GLY A 125 -7.40 10.22 -3.54
N LEU A 126 -8.53 9.89 -2.95
CA LEU A 126 -9.58 9.14 -3.60
C LEU A 126 -10.95 9.70 -3.19
N GLY A 127 -11.92 9.50 -4.05
CA GLY A 127 -13.28 9.99 -3.84
C GLY A 127 -14.18 9.50 -4.96
N LEU A 128 -14.55 10.38 -5.89
CA LEU A 128 -15.30 10.03 -7.11
C LEU A 128 -14.38 9.41 -8.18
N GLU A 129 -13.07 9.63 -8.07
CA GLU A 129 -12.04 8.94 -8.85
C GLU A 129 -11.15 8.11 -7.92
N ILE A 130 -10.63 6.98 -8.44
CA ILE A 130 -9.71 6.13 -7.67
C ILE A 130 -8.39 6.86 -7.40
N HIS A 131 -7.93 7.67 -8.32
CA HIS A 131 -6.75 8.49 -8.19
C HIS A 131 -7.08 9.96 -8.41
N GLU A 132 -7.23 10.71 -7.33
CA GLU A 132 -7.44 12.16 -7.40
C GLU A 132 -6.40 12.93 -6.56
N TYR A 133 -6.44 14.24 -6.65
CA TYR A 133 -5.63 15.12 -5.79
C TYR A 133 -6.17 15.09 -4.34
N PRO A 134 -5.28 15.12 -3.32
CA PRO A 134 -3.84 15.34 -3.41
C PRO A 134 -3.03 14.06 -3.63
N ARG A 135 -1.81 14.18 -4.13
CA ARG A 135 -0.76 13.16 -3.98
C ARG A 135 -0.02 13.45 -2.68
N LEU A 136 -0.02 12.53 -1.72
CA LEU A 136 0.44 12.73 -0.35
C LEU A 136 1.81 13.42 -0.32
N GLN A 137 2.79 12.91 -1.04
CA GLN A 137 4.17 13.41 -1.05
C GLN A 137 4.38 14.73 -1.82
N LYS A 138 3.33 15.35 -2.38
CA LYS A 138 3.42 16.59 -3.18
C LYS A 138 2.74 17.79 -2.54
N VAL A 139 2.23 17.64 -1.31
CA VAL A 139 1.40 18.69 -0.69
C VAL A 139 1.68 18.83 0.81
N THR A 140 1.31 19.99 1.34
CA THR A 140 1.03 20.15 2.76
C THR A 140 -0.40 19.66 3.02
N LEU A 141 -0.55 18.69 3.92
CA LEU A 141 -1.84 18.06 4.20
C LEU A 141 -2.80 19.04 4.86
N LYS A 142 -4.08 18.93 4.51
CA LYS A 142 -5.16 19.77 5.06
C LYS A 142 -6.16 18.91 5.83
N ASP A 143 -6.82 19.51 6.80
CA ASP A 143 -7.93 18.90 7.53
C ASP A 143 -9.02 18.39 6.58
N ARG A 144 -9.61 17.22 6.87
CA ARG A 144 -10.65 16.52 6.08
C ARG A 144 -10.24 15.99 4.72
N GLN A 145 -8.97 16.06 4.32
CA GLN A 145 -8.53 15.35 3.12
C GLN A 145 -8.63 13.83 3.34
N VAL A 146 -9.16 13.13 2.36
CA VAL A 146 -9.19 11.68 2.30
C VAL A 146 -8.09 11.22 1.35
N LEU A 147 -7.25 10.29 1.78
CA LEU A 147 -6.13 9.78 1.00
C LEU A 147 -5.75 8.36 1.42
N THR A 148 -5.04 7.67 0.55
CA THR A 148 -4.43 6.38 0.83
C THR A 148 -3.09 6.53 1.55
N VAL A 149 -2.70 5.50 2.29
CA VAL A 149 -1.36 5.35 2.89
C VAL A 149 -0.87 3.95 2.56
N GLU A 150 -0.02 3.84 1.53
CA GLU A 150 0.25 2.59 0.82
C GLU A 150 1.75 2.33 0.56
N PRO A 151 2.66 2.49 1.52
CA PRO A 151 4.06 2.16 1.25
C PRO A 151 4.21 0.69 0.85
N GLY A 152 5.18 0.43 -0.05
CA GLY A 152 5.47 -0.92 -0.53
C GLY A 152 6.96 -1.14 -0.76
N LEU A 153 7.38 -2.40 -0.72
CA LEU A 153 8.72 -2.85 -1.06
C LEU A 153 8.64 -4.00 -2.05
N TYR A 154 9.44 -3.92 -3.11
CA TYR A 154 9.38 -4.82 -4.24
C TYR A 154 10.79 -5.32 -4.61
N TYR A 155 11.02 -6.63 -4.44
CA TYR A 155 12.32 -7.26 -4.67
C TYR A 155 12.15 -8.58 -5.43
N PRO A 156 12.39 -8.62 -6.76
CA PRO A 156 12.33 -9.86 -7.54
C PRO A 156 13.15 -10.98 -6.91
N GLY A 157 12.58 -12.19 -6.88
CA GLY A 157 13.12 -13.35 -6.18
C GLY A 157 12.67 -13.47 -4.72
N LEU A 158 12.19 -12.38 -4.09
CA LEU A 158 11.58 -12.39 -2.76
C LEU A 158 10.07 -12.12 -2.84
N GLY A 159 9.65 -11.24 -3.75
CA GLY A 159 8.27 -10.80 -3.96
C GLY A 159 8.05 -9.34 -3.60
N GLY A 160 6.78 -8.94 -3.68
CA GLY A 160 6.30 -7.61 -3.32
C GLY A 160 5.46 -7.61 -2.04
N VAL A 161 5.56 -6.53 -1.28
CA VAL A 161 4.70 -6.25 -0.12
C VAL A 161 4.16 -4.84 -0.22
N ARG A 162 2.85 -4.66 -0.07
CA ARG A 162 2.17 -3.38 0.12
C ARG A 162 1.11 -3.51 1.21
N HIS A 163 1.06 -2.54 2.11
CA HIS A 163 -0.04 -2.35 3.04
C HIS A 163 -0.65 -0.99 2.81
N GLU A 164 -1.95 -0.97 2.64
CA GLU A 164 -2.70 0.23 2.35
C GLU A 164 -3.94 0.35 3.20
N ASP A 165 -4.16 1.56 3.69
CA ASP A 165 -5.41 1.97 4.31
C ASP A 165 -5.81 3.36 3.81
N VAL A 166 -7.11 3.58 3.67
CA VAL A 166 -7.69 4.91 3.46
C VAL A 166 -7.80 5.63 4.79
N VAL A 167 -7.36 6.88 4.81
CA VAL A 167 -7.45 7.73 5.99
C VAL A 167 -8.11 9.07 5.70
N VAL A 168 -8.75 9.66 6.71
CA VAL A 168 -9.11 11.08 6.71
C VAL A 168 -8.15 11.83 7.62
N VAL A 169 -7.54 12.88 7.09
CA VAL A 169 -6.65 13.79 7.84
C VAL A 169 -7.47 14.60 8.84
N THR A 170 -6.96 14.75 10.04
CA THR A 170 -7.54 15.62 11.07
C THR A 170 -6.55 16.68 11.52
N LYS A 171 -6.98 17.63 12.33
CA LYS A 171 -6.09 18.68 12.88
C LYS A 171 -4.91 18.11 13.67
N THR A 172 -5.09 16.97 14.36
CA THR A 172 -4.11 16.40 15.30
C THR A 172 -3.57 15.03 14.90
N GLY A 173 -4.07 14.43 13.81
CA GLY A 173 -3.68 13.08 13.39
C GLY A 173 -4.43 12.66 12.14
N CYS A 174 -4.73 11.36 12.04
CA CYS A 174 -5.63 10.83 11.01
C CYS A 174 -6.55 9.75 11.57
N LYS A 175 -7.67 9.53 10.90
CA LYS A 175 -8.62 8.44 11.21
C LYS A 175 -8.61 7.44 10.06
N ILE A 176 -8.33 6.17 10.36
CA ILE A 176 -8.38 5.07 9.40
C ILE A 176 -9.84 4.75 9.10
N LEU A 177 -10.20 4.72 7.81
CA LEU A 177 -11.52 4.39 7.32
C LEU A 177 -11.63 2.93 6.90
N SER A 178 -10.59 2.36 6.28
CA SER A 178 -10.53 0.95 5.89
C SER A 178 -9.94 0.11 7.03
N ARG A 179 -10.78 -0.69 7.70
CA ARG A 179 -10.34 -1.51 8.84
C ARG A 179 -10.40 -2.99 8.48
N PHE A 180 -9.25 -3.57 8.25
CA PHE A 180 -9.10 -5.01 8.04
C PHE A 180 -7.78 -5.49 8.64
N PRO A 181 -7.72 -6.69 9.25
CA PRO A 181 -6.51 -7.21 9.87
C PRO A 181 -5.31 -7.23 8.91
N LYS A 182 -4.13 -6.96 9.45
CA LYS A 182 -2.84 -7.19 8.79
C LYS A 182 -2.27 -8.50 9.35
N GLN A 183 -2.50 -9.58 8.64
CA GLN A 183 -2.04 -10.93 8.97
C GLN A 183 -1.20 -11.46 7.82
N LEU A 184 0.00 -11.96 8.11
CA LEU A 184 0.90 -12.46 7.08
C LEU A 184 0.50 -13.85 6.59
N GLU A 185 0.32 -14.78 7.50
CA GLU A 185 0.03 -16.19 7.16
C GLU A 185 -1.47 -16.48 7.26
N ILE A 186 -2.00 -17.14 6.22
CA ILE A 186 -3.40 -17.56 6.12
C ILE A 186 -3.52 -19.03 5.69
#